data_f0406b1638a7978f3b1fde70b74e5506
#
_entry.id   f0406b1638a7978f3b1fde70b74e5506
#
_cell.length_a   1.000
_cell.length_b   1.000
_cell.length_c   1.000
_cell.angle_alpha   90.00
_cell.angle_beta   90.00
_cell.angle_gamma   90.00
#
_symmetry.space_group_name_H-M   'P 1'
#
loop_
_entity.id
_entity.type
_entity.pdbx_description
1 polymer ?
#
loop_
_entity_poly.entity_id
_entity_poly.type
_entity_poly.pdbx_seq_one_letter_code
_entity_poly.pdbx_strand_id
1 'polypeptide(L)'
;NDGFVYVCDRLNDRLQVFRPDGTFVKEAFIDKHTRASGSVWDVAFSKDAQQRFLFVPDGINNRINILQRDTLEVLTTFGDGGRQPGQFYGVHSIAIDSRGNLYTTETWEGKRVQRFVNKGLAPVTRMHQGTVWPTAPAR
;
A
#
# COMPACT_ATOMS: atom_id res chain seq x y z
N ASN A 1 -10.85 -1.00 -12.96
CA ASN A 1 -11.69 -0.75 -14.17
C ASN A 1 -11.11 -1.42 -15.45
N ASP A 2 -10.05 -2.23 -15.32
CA ASP A 2 -9.45 -2.98 -16.42
C ASP A 2 -9.97 -4.43 -16.54
N GLY A 3 -10.80 -4.86 -15.59
CA GLY A 3 -11.36 -6.21 -15.52
C GLY A 3 -10.37 -7.27 -15.05
N PHE A 4 -9.17 -6.90 -14.62
CA PHE A 4 -8.20 -7.83 -14.09
C PHE A 4 -8.42 -8.16 -12.60
N VAL A 5 -7.92 -9.33 -12.21
CA VAL A 5 -7.89 -9.82 -10.82
C VAL A 5 -6.47 -9.63 -10.28
N TYR A 6 -6.36 -8.94 -9.16
CA TYR A 6 -5.10 -8.70 -8.47
C TYR A 6 -5.01 -9.61 -7.24
N VAL A 7 -3.97 -10.41 -7.15
CA VAL A 7 -3.78 -11.42 -6.10
C VAL A 7 -2.54 -11.07 -5.27
N CYS A 8 -2.78 -10.85 -3.99
CA CYS A 8 -1.71 -10.67 -3.00
C CYS A 8 -1.17 -12.04 -2.58
N ASP A 9 -0.13 -12.51 -3.24
CA ASP A 9 0.58 -13.74 -2.89
C ASP A 9 1.63 -13.44 -1.81
N ARG A 10 1.12 -13.23 -0.59
CA ARG A 10 1.81 -12.62 0.54
C ARG A 10 3.11 -13.32 0.90
N LEU A 11 3.07 -14.64 1.09
CA LEU A 11 4.23 -15.42 1.52
C LEU A 11 5.32 -15.52 0.45
N ASN A 12 4.98 -15.27 -0.80
CA ASN A 12 5.92 -15.25 -1.92
C ASN A 12 6.36 -13.82 -2.27
N ASP A 13 6.02 -12.82 -1.45
CA ASP A 13 6.42 -11.42 -1.62
C ASP A 13 6.05 -10.83 -2.98
N ARG A 14 4.89 -11.21 -3.56
CA ARG A 14 4.51 -10.75 -4.89
C ARG A 14 3.05 -10.37 -5.01
N LEU A 15 2.81 -9.43 -5.92
CA LEU A 15 1.49 -9.11 -6.45
C LEU A 15 1.37 -9.72 -7.85
N GLN A 16 0.34 -10.51 -8.08
CA GLN A 16 0.05 -11.12 -9.37
C GLN A 16 -1.21 -10.56 -9.99
N VAL A 17 -1.26 -10.49 -11.30
CA VAL A 17 -2.41 -10.01 -12.07
C VAL A 17 -2.85 -11.10 -13.04
N PHE A 18 -4.13 -11.38 -13.03
CA PHE A 18 -4.76 -12.39 -13.87
C PHE A 18 -5.97 -11.81 -14.62
N ARG A 19 -6.34 -12.46 -15.71
CA ARG A 19 -7.67 -12.29 -16.30
C ARG A 19 -8.73 -13.01 -15.44
N PRO A 20 -10.02 -12.68 -15.57
CA PRO A 20 -11.08 -13.38 -14.84
C PRO A 20 -11.16 -14.89 -15.10
N ASP A 21 -10.65 -15.34 -16.23
CA ASP A 21 -10.59 -16.76 -16.61
C ASP A 21 -9.38 -17.50 -15.99
N GLY A 22 -8.56 -16.81 -15.18
CA GLY A 22 -7.36 -17.35 -14.56
C GLY A 22 -6.09 -17.23 -15.40
N THR A 23 -6.15 -16.67 -16.60
CA THR A 23 -4.96 -16.46 -17.44
C THR A 23 -4.01 -15.46 -16.76
N PHE A 24 -2.78 -15.86 -16.56
CA PHE A 24 -1.73 -15.01 -16.00
C PHE A 24 -1.40 -13.83 -16.94
N VAL A 25 -1.23 -12.65 -16.38
CA VAL A 25 -0.89 -11.42 -17.12
C VAL A 25 0.50 -10.93 -16.77
N LYS A 26 0.74 -10.65 -15.50
CA LYS A 26 2.02 -10.12 -15.00
C LYS A 26 2.15 -10.28 -13.49
N GLU A 27 3.34 -10.11 -12.97
CA GLU A 27 3.61 -10.04 -11.55
C GLU A 27 4.74 -9.07 -11.22
N ALA A 28 4.82 -8.65 -9.97
CA ALA A 28 5.97 -7.97 -9.43
C ALA A 28 6.25 -8.45 -8.01
N PHE A 29 7.53 -8.63 -7.71
CA PHE A 29 8.01 -8.89 -6.35
C PHE A 29 8.17 -7.56 -5.62
N ILE A 30 7.66 -7.51 -4.38
CA ILE A 30 7.72 -6.33 -3.53
C ILE A 30 8.45 -6.74 -2.25
N ASP A 31 9.57 -6.07 -1.97
CA ASP A 31 10.41 -6.43 -0.82
C ASP A 31 10.75 -7.93 -0.76
N LYS A 32 11.09 -8.48 -1.92
CA LYS A 32 11.49 -9.88 -2.11
C LYS A 32 12.56 -10.27 -1.10
N HIS A 33 12.34 -11.25 -0.33
CA HIS A 33 13.14 -11.72 0.81
C HIS A 33 12.63 -11.26 2.18
N THR A 34 11.43 -10.70 2.24
CA THR A 34 10.74 -10.46 3.50
C THR A 34 10.47 -11.80 4.18
N ARG A 35 10.97 -11.95 5.41
CA ARG A 35 10.80 -13.18 6.17
C ARG A 35 9.44 -13.22 6.88
N ALA A 36 9.14 -14.35 7.52
CA ALA A 36 7.93 -14.60 8.30
C ALA A 36 6.66 -14.56 7.44
N SER A 37 5.83 -13.53 7.55
CA SER A 37 4.52 -13.50 6.89
C SER A 37 4.52 -12.78 5.53
N GLY A 38 5.69 -12.47 4.97
CA GLY A 38 5.82 -11.83 3.65
C GLY A 38 5.36 -10.37 3.60
N SER A 39 5.42 -9.78 2.41
CA SER A 39 5.31 -8.32 2.23
C SER A 39 3.98 -7.83 1.64
N VAL A 40 3.28 -8.61 0.82
CA VAL A 40 2.10 -8.15 0.07
C VAL A 40 0.83 -8.59 0.79
N TRP A 41 0.32 -7.75 1.71
CA TRP A 41 -0.75 -8.15 2.61
C TRP A 41 -2.15 -7.84 2.08
N ASP A 42 -2.32 -6.76 1.33
CA ASP A 42 -3.58 -6.31 0.75
C ASP A 42 -3.29 -5.37 -0.42
N VAL A 43 -4.30 -4.94 -1.17
CA VAL A 43 -4.15 -3.95 -2.25
C VAL A 43 -5.38 -3.06 -2.36
N ALA A 44 -5.17 -1.75 -2.46
CA ALA A 44 -6.21 -0.80 -2.78
C ALA A 44 -5.83 0.05 -4.00
N PHE A 45 -6.84 0.43 -4.78
CA PHE A 45 -6.67 1.19 -6.02
C PHE A 45 -6.95 2.67 -5.78
N SER A 46 -6.14 3.54 -6.36
CA SER A 46 -6.41 4.98 -6.35
C SER A 46 -7.77 5.30 -6.97
N LYS A 47 -8.34 6.44 -6.59
CA LYS A 47 -9.69 6.86 -7.02
C LYS A 47 -9.68 7.83 -8.21
N ASP A 48 -8.52 8.09 -8.80
CA ASP A 48 -8.46 8.79 -10.08
C ASP A 48 -9.10 7.96 -11.20
N ALA A 49 -9.58 8.59 -12.25
CA ALA A 49 -10.37 7.94 -13.30
C ALA A 49 -9.67 6.74 -13.96
N GLN A 50 -8.34 6.78 -14.05
CA GLN A 50 -7.52 5.71 -14.60
C GLN A 50 -7.06 4.69 -13.55
N GLN A 51 -7.29 4.94 -12.25
CA GLN A 51 -6.78 4.11 -11.16
C GLN A 51 -5.27 3.82 -11.32
N ARG A 52 -4.48 4.89 -11.49
CA ARG A 52 -3.06 4.78 -11.86
C ARG A 52 -2.17 4.17 -10.79
N PHE A 53 -2.58 4.22 -9.54
CA PHE A 53 -1.76 3.79 -8.41
C PHE A 53 -2.40 2.65 -7.63
N LEU A 54 -1.54 1.78 -7.12
CA LEU A 54 -1.86 0.76 -6.13
C LEU A 54 -1.19 1.12 -4.81
N PHE A 55 -1.90 0.87 -3.71
CA PHE A 55 -1.38 0.98 -2.35
C PHE A 55 -1.34 -0.40 -1.75
N VAL A 56 -0.16 -0.86 -1.37
CA VAL A 56 0.08 -2.22 -0.89
C VAL A 56 0.69 -2.18 0.51
N PRO A 57 -0.07 -2.55 1.55
CA PRO A 57 0.47 -2.63 2.91
C PRO A 57 1.46 -3.79 3.03
N ASP A 58 2.55 -3.50 3.70
CA ASP A 58 3.58 -4.44 4.09
C ASP A 58 3.65 -4.50 5.63
N GLY A 59 2.99 -5.50 6.19
CA GLY A 59 2.84 -5.61 7.64
C GLY A 59 4.13 -5.98 8.36
N ILE A 60 5.04 -6.69 7.71
CA ILE A 60 6.34 -7.06 8.31
C ILE A 60 7.30 -5.88 8.30
N ASN A 61 7.38 -5.15 7.18
CA ASN A 61 8.28 -4.00 7.07
C ASN A 61 7.63 -2.69 7.56
N ASN A 62 6.37 -2.74 8.04
CA ASN A 62 5.64 -1.62 8.64
C ASN A 62 5.56 -0.38 7.75
N ARG A 63 5.18 -0.57 6.50
CA ARG A 63 5.07 0.51 5.50
C ARG A 63 3.97 0.25 4.49
N ILE A 64 3.63 1.27 3.72
CA ILE A 64 2.77 1.17 2.55
C ILE A 64 3.63 1.39 1.31
N ASN A 65 3.59 0.45 0.39
CA ASN A 65 4.20 0.58 -0.93
C ASN A 65 3.19 1.24 -1.88
N ILE A 66 3.63 2.24 -2.65
CA ILE A 66 2.85 2.90 -3.69
C ILE A 66 3.42 2.48 -5.04
N LEU A 67 2.60 1.79 -5.84
CA LEU A 67 3.02 1.27 -7.14
C LEU A 67 2.32 2.00 -8.29
N GLN A 68 3.01 2.08 -9.42
CA GLN A 68 2.38 2.34 -10.70
C GLN A 68 1.58 1.11 -11.13
N ARG A 69 0.27 1.23 -11.36
CA ARG A 69 -0.58 0.06 -11.67
C ARG A 69 -0.19 -0.65 -12.96
N ASP A 70 0.13 0.12 -14.01
CA ASP A 70 0.38 -0.45 -15.33
C ASP A 70 1.67 -1.27 -15.39
N THR A 71 2.70 -0.86 -14.66
CA THR A 71 4.02 -1.53 -14.64
C THR A 71 4.23 -2.40 -13.41
N LEU A 72 3.46 -2.19 -12.34
CA LEU A 72 3.66 -2.71 -10.98
C LEU A 72 4.98 -2.23 -10.33
N GLU A 73 5.61 -1.20 -10.89
CA GLU A 73 6.82 -0.61 -10.32
C GLU A 73 6.51 0.10 -9.00
N VAL A 74 7.32 -0.14 -7.97
CA VAL A 74 7.25 0.59 -6.71
C VAL A 74 7.81 1.99 -6.92
N LEU A 75 6.95 3.00 -6.84
CA LEU A 75 7.32 4.40 -7.00
C LEU A 75 7.93 4.98 -5.73
N THR A 76 7.35 4.66 -4.60
CA THR A 76 7.80 5.12 -3.28
C THR A 76 7.09 4.34 -2.18
N THR A 77 7.58 4.49 -0.95
CA THR A 77 6.95 3.92 0.24
C THR A 77 6.79 4.99 1.32
N PHE A 78 5.88 4.78 2.26
CA PHE A 78 5.78 5.61 3.46
C PHE A 78 5.41 4.76 4.68
N GLY A 79 5.71 5.30 5.86
CA GLY A 79 5.51 4.65 7.16
C GLY A 79 6.77 3.99 7.68
N ASP A 80 6.86 3.88 8.98
CA ASP A 80 7.95 3.23 9.72
C ASP A 80 7.36 2.41 10.86
N GLY A 81 8.15 1.50 11.42
CA GLY A 81 7.75 0.73 12.59
C GLY A 81 7.53 1.61 13.82
N GLY A 82 6.39 1.45 14.47
CA GLY A 82 6.08 2.15 15.71
C GLY A 82 4.58 2.36 15.94
N ARG A 83 4.26 3.11 17.01
CA ARG A 83 2.87 3.33 17.46
C ARG A 83 2.40 4.79 17.39
N GLN A 84 3.27 5.70 16.97
CA GLN A 84 2.87 7.09 16.76
C GLN A 84 1.98 7.24 15.50
N PRO A 85 1.16 8.28 15.39
CA PRO A 85 0.46 8.57 14.14
C PRO A 85 1.43 8.57 12.94
N GLY A 86 1.04 7.89 11.85
CA GLY A 86 1.88 7.74 10.66
C GLY A 86 2.91 6.62 10.73
N GLN A 87 3.14 6.02 11.90
CA GLN A 87 3.89 4.77 12.05
C GLN A 87 2.96 3.57 12.01
N PHE A 88 3.48 2.37 11.78
CA PHE A 88 2.71 1.13 11.72
C PHE A 88 3.26 0.05 12.66
N TYR A 89 2.36 -0.80 13.11
CA TYR A 89 2.69 -2.03 13.81
C TYR A 89 1.83 -3.16 13.25
N GLY A 90 2.36 -3.85 12.26
CA GLY A 90 1.64 -4.91 11.55
C GLY A 90 0.44 -4.38 10.76
N VAL A 91 0.66 -3.38 9.89
CA VAL A 91 -0.37 -2.89 8.98
C VAL A 91 -0.89 -4.05 8.11
N HIS A 92 -2.21 -4.28 8.13
CA HIS A 92 -2.81 -5.48 7.53
C HIS A 92 -3.65 -5.16 6.31
N SER A 93 -4.71 -4.41 6.51
CA SER A 93 -5.65 -4.11 5.42
C SER A 93 -5.71 -2.62 5.12
N ILE A 94 -6.14 -2.32 3.91
CA ILE A 94 -6.16 -0.97 3.36
C ILE A 94 -7.45 -0.71 2.57
N ALA A 95 -8.00 0.47 2.72
CA ALA A 95 -9.15 0.92 1.95
C ALA A 95 -9.01 2.38 1.56
N ILE A 96 -9.68 2.78 0.48
CA ILE A 96 -9.68 4.16 -0.01
C ILE A 96 -11.12 4.63 -0.20
N ASP A 97 -11.47 5.78 0.40
CA ASP A 97 -12.77 6.39 0.21
C ASP A 97 -12.89 7.14 -1.12
N SER A 98 -14.09 7.64 -1.42
CA SER A 98 -14.38 8.37 -2.67
C SER A 98 -13.58 9.68 -2.84
N ARG A 99 -13.02 10.22 -1.76
CA ARG A 99 -12.17 11.42 -1.76
C ARG A 99 -10.69 11.06 -1.91
N GLY A 100 -10.35 9.77 -1.98
CA GLY A 100 -8.98 9.28 -2.07
C GLY A 100 -8.27 9.22 -0.71
N ASN A 101 -8.96 9.41 0.42
CA ASN A 101 -8.36 9.21 1.74
C ASN A 101 -8.09 7.73 1.97
N LEU A 102 -6.91 7.43 2.49
CA LEU A 102 -6.48 6.08 2.77
C LEU A 102 -6.79 5.71 4.22
N TYR A 103 -7.32 4.52 4.42
CA TYR A 103 -7.58 3.93 5.73
C TYR A 103 -6.78 2.64 5.86
N THR A 104 -6.09 2.48 6.97
CA THR A 104 -5.32 1.28 7.28
C THR A 104 -5.79 0.67 8.58
N THR A 105 -5.78 -0.66 8.66
CA THR A 105 -5.99 -1.39 9.91
C THR A 105 -4.71 -2.11 10.29
N GLU A 106 -4.48 -2.27 11.57
CA GLU A 106 -3.32 -2.98 12.11
C GLU A 106 -3.76 -4.21 12.87
N THR A 107 -3.00 -5.28 12.73
CA THR A 107 -3.20 -6.55 13.43
C THR A 107 -2.26 -6.67 14.64
N TRP A 108 -2.27 -7.81 15.31
CA TRP A 108 -1.49 -8.11 16.50
C TRP A 108 -1.63 -7.00 17.54
N GLU A 109 -0.51 -6.50 18.04
CA GLU A 109 -0.45 -5.45 19.06
C GLU A 109 -0.74 -4.04 18.53
N GLY A 110 -0.82 -3.85 17.23
CA GLY A 110 -1.17 -2.56 16.61
C GLY A 110 -2.57 -2.10 16.98
N LYS A 111 -3.56 -2.97 16.76
CA LYS A 111 -4.98 -2.82 17.19
C LYS A 111 -5.57 -1.44 16.93
N ARG A 112 -5.30 -0.84 15.79
CA ARG A 112 -5.80 0.50 15.49
C ARG A 112 -6.19 0.66 14.01
N VAL A 113 -6.94 1.73 13.76
CA VAL A 113 -7.23 2.26 12.42
C VAL A 113 -6.58 3.61 12.29
N GLN A 114 -5.95 3.88 11.16
CA GLN A 114 -5.43 5.21 10.82
C GLN A 114 -6.09 5.71 9.54
N ARG A 115 -6.30 7.02 9.45
CA ARG A 115 -6.72 7.71 8.23
C ARG A 115 -5.63 8.66 7.76
N PHE A 116 -5.24 8.53 6.50
CA PHE A 116 -4.34 9.44 5.81
C PHE A 116 -5.14 10.28 4.81
N VAL A 117 -5.14 11.60 5.02
CA VAL A 117 -5.91 12.53 4.18
C VAL A 117 -5.17 12.75 2.87
N ASN A 118 -5.87 12.53 1.75
CA ASN A 118 -5.34 12.80 0.42
C ASN A 118 -5.09 14.32 0.24
N LYS A 119 -3.88 14.68 -0.11
CA LYS A 119 -3.46 16.05 -0.38
C LYS A 119 -3.17 16.31 -1.87
N GLY A 120 -3.52 15.36 -2.73
CA GLY A 120 -3.22 15.39 -4.14
C GLY A 120 -1.88 14.71 -4.48
N LEU A 121 -1.45 14.88 -5.72
CA LEU A 121 -0.21 14.29 -6.22
C LEU A 121 0.96 15.26 -6.02
N ALA A 122 2.12 14.71 -5.70
CA ALA A 122 3.37 15.41 -5.62
C ALA A 122 4.48 14.59 -6.31
N PRO A 123 5.55 15.23 -6.78
CA PRO A 123 6.70 14.51 -7.31
C PRO A 123 7.30 13.56 -6.25
N VAL A 124 7.70 12.37 -6.67
CA VAL A 124 8.46 11.46 -5.83
C VAL A 124 9.91 11.96 -5.74
N THR A 125 10.35 12.33 -4.56
CA THR A 125 11.70 12.88 -4.33
C THR A 125 12.65 11.84 -3.72
N ARG A 126 12.12 10.74 -3.17
CA ARG A 126 12.91 9.65 -2.59
C ARG A 126 12.09 8.36 -2.56
N MET A 127 12.76 7.22 -2.53
CA MET A 127 12.13 5.91 -2.55
C MET A 127 11.34 5.63 -1.24
N HIS A 128 11.80 6.12 -0.10
CA HIS A 128 11.10 5.97 1.17
C HIS A 128 10.84 7.33 1.81
N GLN A 129 9.57 7.67 2.01
CA GLN A 129 9.15 8.97 2.55
C GLN A 129 9.24 9.04 4.09
N GLY A 130 9.43 7.90 4.75
CA GLY A 130 9.39 7.81 6.21
C GLY A 130 7.99 7.99 6.78
N THR A 131 7.91 8.34 8.06
CA THR A 131 6.64 8.57 8.74
C THR A 131 5.94 9.83 8.23
N VAL A 132 4.68 9.70 7.86
CA VAL A 132 3.82 10.84 7.49
C VAL A 132 3.22 11.42 8.76
N TRP A 133 3.82 12.45 9.30
CA TRP A 133 3.35 13.13 10.50
C TRP A 133 2.13 14.00 10.22
N PRO A 134 1.16 14.07 11.17
CA PRO A 134 0.09 15.04 11.08
C PRO A 134 0.66 16.46 11.00
N THR A 135 0.30 17.20 9.98
CA THR A 135 0.60 18.64 9.97
C THR A 135 -0.27 19.32 11.03
N ALA A 136 0.34 20.13 11.89
CA ALA A 136 -0.43 20.95 12.81
C ALA A 136 -1.45 21.78 12.02
N PRO A 137 -2.70 21.98 12.54
CA PRO A 137 -3.63 22.90 11.90
C PRO A 137 -2.95 24.26 11.82
N ALA A 138 -3.04 24.91 10.66
CA ALA A 138 -2.62 26.31 10.53
C ALA A 138 -3.35 27.13 11.60
N ARG A 139 -2.61 27.81 12.47
CA ARG A 139 -3.16 28.71 13.49
C ARG A 139 -3.76 29.93 12.84
#